data_bc6fc8fc86fefc385f41d5212062f558
#
_entry.id   bc6fc8fc86fefc385f41d5212062f558
#
_cell.length_a   1.000
_cell.length_b   1.000
_cell.length_c   1.000
_cell.angle_alpha   90.00
_cell.angle_beta   90.00
_cell.angle_gamma   90.00
#
_symmetry.space_group_name_H-M   'P 1'
#
loop_
_entity.id
_entity.type
_entity.pdbx_description
1 polymer ?
#
loop_
_entity_poly.entity_id
_entity_poly.type
_entity_poly.pdbx_seq_one_letter_code
_entity_poly.pdbx_strand_id
1 'polypeptide(L)'
;MIRHILVAVGTNPDNSVLKSAIDKARHTGARLTAVYVVDTMPWWAMAGVEYGCFDSIQMVAELERTVERRCKEVFELDAWDIHTQAVTVPLEGGSVGRRIARFADELDADMIVVGAGHGSKWRFWEERMSDVVARCTRRAVLVAATADARRDEPAGEEAHRHQQARASAPARAQTL
;
A
#
# COMPACT_ATOMS: atom_id res chain seq x y z
N MET A 1 18.25 -9.44 -11.79
CA MET A 1 18.78 -8.91 -10.50
C MET A 1 18.04 -7.64 -10.21
N ILE A 2 17.43 -7.48 -9.03
CA ILE A 2 16.66 -6.27 -8.65
C ILE A 2 17.66 -5.24 -8.14
N ARG A 3 17.70 -4.06 -8.76
CA ARG A 3 18.61 -2.95 -8.40
C ARG A 3 17.86 -1.71 -7.92
N HIS A 4 16.59 -1.59 -8.30
CA HIS A 4 15.77 -0.45 -7.95
C HIS A 4 14.34 -0.90 -7.63
N ILE A 5 13.87 -0.56 -6.45
CA ILE A 5 12.50 -0.81 -5.98
C ILE A 5 11.76 0.51 -5.86
N LEU A 6 10.57 0.59 -6.43
CA LEU A 6 9.63 1.68 -6.22
C LEU A 6 8.55 1.23 -5.24
N VAL A 7 8.29 1.97 -4.17
CA VAL A 7 7.18 1.68 -3.25
C VAL A 7 6.15 2.80 -3.29
N ALA A 8 4.89 2.44 -3.53
CA ALA A 8 3.79 3.39 -3.46
C ALA A 8 3.35 3.60 -2.02
N VAL A 9 3.41 4.84 -1.55
CA VAL A 9 2.97 5.25 -0.22
C VAL A 9 1.70 6.11 -0.32
N GLY A 10 0.84 6.01 0.67
CA GLY A 10 -0.40 6.79 0.77
C GLY A 10 -0.41 7.66 2.03
N THR A 11 -1.54 8.30 2.26
CA THR A 11 -1.79 9.13 3.46
C THR A 11 -2.05 8.29 4.72
N ASN A 12 -2.33 6.99 4.58
CA ASN A 12 -2.51 6.11 5.72
C ASN A 12 -1.25 6.08 6.60
N PRO A 13 -1.34 6.24 7.92
CA PRO A 13 -0.21 6.17 8.85
C PRO A 13 0.43 4.79 8.96
N ASP A 14 -0.19 3.74 8.42
CA ASP A 14 0.39 2.40 8.40
C ASP A 14 1.63 2.33 7.51
N ASN A 15 2.79 2.10 8.12
CA ASN A 15 4.07 2.00 7.45
C ASN A 15 4.41 0.55 7.01
N SER A 16 3.49 -0.41 7.12
CA SER A 16 3.75 -1.82 6.84
C SER A 16 4.23 -2.06 5.41
N VAL A 17 3.65 -1.36 4.44
CA VAL A 17 4.04 -1.42 3.03
C VAL A 17 5.46 -0.92 2.82
N LEU A 18 5.79 0.24 3.43
CA LEU A 18 7.11 0.84 3.36
C LEU A 18 8.16 -0.07 4.00
N LYS A 19 7.87 -0.63 5.18
CA LYS A 19 8.75 -1.60 5.86
C LYS A 19 8.98 -2.86 5.03
N SER A 20 7.93 -3.42 4.42
CA SER A 20 8.07 -4.55 3.50
C SER A 20 8.99 -4.25 2.31
N ALA A 21 8.92 -3.01 1.78
CA ALA A 21 9.78 -2.57 0.69
C ALA A 21 11.24 -2.38 1.15
N ILE A 22 11.47 -1.85 2.35
CA ILE A 22 12.79 -1.72 2.98
C ILE A 22 13.43 -3.10 3.16
N ASP A 23 12.70 -4.06 3.72
CA ASP A 23 13.18 -5.42 3.91
C ASP A 23 13.55 -6.07 2.56
N LYS A 24 12.71 -5.86 1.54
CA LYS A 24 12.99 -6.36 0.19
C LYS A 24 14.23 -5.71 -0.42
N ALA A 25 14.38 -4.39 -0.27
CA ALA A 25 15.53 -3.64 -0.76
C ALA A 25 16.82 -4.12 -0.08
N ARG A 26 16.81 -4.32 1.24
CA ARG A 26 17.93 -4.86 2.02
C ARG A 26 18.35 -6.24 1.55
N HIS A 27 17.38 -7.15 1.35
CA HIS A 27 17.67 -8.52 0.89
C HIS A 27 18.24 -8.57 -0.54
N THR A 28 17.91 -7.60 -1.39
CA THR A 28 18.34 -7.57 -2.78
C THR A 28 19.55 -6.66 -3.04
N GLY A 29 19.91 -5.81 -2.08
CA GLY A 29 20.92 -4.75 -2.26
C GLY A 29 20.43 -3.64 -3.19
N ALA A 30 19.10 -3.48 -3.34
CA ALA A 30 18.49 -2.49 -4.23
C ALA A 30 18.37 -1.13 -3.56
N ARG A 31 18.43 -0.05 -4.37
CA ARG A 31 17.97 1.26 -3.93
C ARG A 31 16.44 1.29 -3.83
N LEU A 32 15.91 2.15 -2.97
CA LEU A 32 14.47 2.26 -2.70
C LEU A 32 13.99 3.70 -2.94
N THR A 33 12.96 3.84 -3.77
CA THR A 33 12.25 5.12 -3.96
C THR A 33 10.82 4.98 -3.46
N ALA A 34 10.44 5.79 -2.47
CA ALA A 34 9.03 5.92 -2.07
C ALA A 34 8.37 6.99 -2.94
N VAL A 35 7.25 6.63 -3.58
CA VAL A 35 6.46 7.57 -4.38
C VAL A 35 5.10 7.82 -3.73
N TYR A 36 4.77 9.09 -3.58
CA TYR A 36 3.42 9.56 -3.27
C TYR A 36 2.83 10.22 -4.52
N VAL A 37 1.68 9.71 -4.97
CA VAL A 37 0.95 10.32 -6.08
C VAL A 37 -0.10 11.25 -5.50
N VAL A 38 0.04 12.55 -5.81
CA VAL A 38 -0.87 13.58 -5.33
C VAL A 38 -1.87 13.96 -6.42
N ASP A 39 -3.15 13.92 -6.09
CA ASP A 39 -4.19 14.50 -6.92
C ASP A 39 -4.28 15.99 -6.61
N THR A 40 -3.70 16.79 -7.51
CA THR A 40 -3.67 18.26 -7.38
C THR A 40 -5.02 18.90 -7.70
N MET A 41 -5.94 18.15 -8.32
CA MET A 41 -7.30 18.61 -8.65
C MET A 41 -8.33 17.54 -8.25
N PRO A 42 -8.46 17.22 -6.95
CA PRO A 42 -9.42 16.22 -6.53
C PRO A 42 -10.85 16.67 -6.87
N TRP A 43 -11.71 15.73 -7.27
CA TRP A 43 -13.08 16.02 -7.72
C TRP A 43 -13.91 16.84 -6.72
N TRP A 44 -13.66 16.65 -5.41
CA TRP A 44 -14.32 17.41 -4.34
C TRP A 44 -13.88 18.89 -4.30
N ALA A 45 -12.65 19.21 -4.77
CA ALA A 45 -12.20 20.60 -4.90
C ALA A 45 -12.91 21.30 -6.06
N MET A 46 -13.33 20.56 -7.10
CA MET A 46 -14.10 21.11 -8.21
C MET A 46 -15.57 21.39 -7.86
N ALA A 47 -16.13 20.65 -6.89
CA ALA A 47 -17.52 20.81 -6.46
C ALA A 47 -17.77 22.11 -5.64
N GLY A 48 -16.70 22.75 -5.13
CA GLY A 48 -16.74 23.94 -4.30
C GLY A 48 -16.13 25.20 -4.93
N VAL A 49 -16.10 25.30 -6.25
CA VAL A 49 -15.36 26.35 -7.02
C VAL A 49 -15.78 27.78 -6.66
N GLU A 50 -16.92 28.00 -6.00
CA GLU A 50 -17.32 29.37 -5.63
C GLU A 50 -16.64 29.95 -4.38
N TYR A 51 -16.05 29.12 -3.47
CA TYR A 51 -15.58 29.64 -2.17
C TYR A 51 -14.33 29.03 -1.55
N GLY A 52 -13.44 28.31 -2.24
CA GLY A 52 -12.36 27.66 -1.48
C GLY A 52 -11.14 27.11 -2.20
N CYS A 53 -10.78 27.58 -3.37
CA CYS A 53 -9.60 27.04 -4.09
C CYS A 53 -8.27 27.18 -3.32
N PHE A 54 -8.10 28.21 -2.50
CA PHE A 54 -6.86 28.42 -1.72
C PHE A 54 -6.69 27.40 -0.60
N ASP A 55 -7.75 27.04 0.10
CA ASP A 55 -7.68 26.06 1.21
C ASP A 55 -7.38 24.64 0.71
N SER A 56 -7.86 24.30 -0.48
CA SER A 56 -7.58 22.98 -1.07
C SER A 56 -6.12 22.82 -1.52
N ILE A 57 -5.51 23.88 -2.06
CA ILE A 57 -4.09 23.88 -2.45
C ILE A 57 -3.20 23.75 -1.21
N GLN A 58 -3.51 24.47 -0.13
CA GLN A 58 -2.77 24.39 1.12
C GLN A 58 -2.90 22.98 1.75
N MET A 59 -4.10 22.39 1.75
CA MET A 59 -4.34 21.07 2.28
C MET A 59 -3.58 19.99 1.49
N VAL A 60 -3.53 20.08 0.17
CA VAL A 60 -2.73 19.18 -0.67
C VAL A 60 -1.24 19.32 -0.31
N ALA A 61 -0.72 20.54 -0.21
CA ALA A 61 0.68 20.79 0.17
C ALA A 61 1.02 20.28 1.57
N GLU A 62 0.10 20.34 2.52
CA GLU A 62 0.27 19.77 3.85
C GLU A 62 0.31 18.24 3.85
N LEU A 63 -0.55 17.61 3.05
CA LEU A 63 -0.53 16.16 2.86
C LEU A 63 0.80 15.70 2.27
N GLU A 64 1.29 16.38 1.23
CA GLU A 64 2.60 16.10 0.64
C GLU A 64 3.72 16.15 1.68
N ARG A 65 3.82 17.26 2.42
CA ARG A 65 4.83 17.46 3.47
C ARG A 65 4.72 16.37 4.56
N THR A 66 3.49 16.00 4.92
CA THR A 66 3.24 14.99 5.94
C THR A 66 3.72 13.62 5.49
N VAL A 67 3.40 13.22 4.25
CA VAL A 67 3.85 11.94 3.69
C VAL A 67 5.37 11.93 3.52
N GLU A 68 5.96 13.00 2.99
CA GLU A 68 7.40 13.11 2.82
C GLU A 68 8.15 13.02 4.15
N ARG A 69 7.72 13.76 5.17
CA ARG A 69 8.31 13.73 6.52
C ARG A 69 8.24 12.32 7.10
N ARG A 70 7.09 11.67 7.02
CA ARG A 70 6.91 10.30 7.51
C ARG A 70 7.83 9.30 6.78
N CYS A 71 7.98 9.41 5.47
CA CYS A 71 8.93 8.57 4.74
C CYS A 71 10.36 8.80 5.22
N LYS A 72 10.78 10.04 5.42
CA LYS A 72 12.11 10.38 5.94
C LYS A 72 12.34 9.79 7.33
N GLU A 73 11.39 9.97 8.25
CA GLU A 73 11.46 9.39 9.60
C GLU A 73 11.63 7.87 9.58
N VAL A 74 10.86 7.17 8.73
CA VAL A 74 10.98 5.72 8.60
C VAL A 74 12.32 5.33 7.96
N PHE A 75 12.81 6.08 6.97
CA PHE A 75 14.09 5.81 6.33
C PHE A 75 15.27 6.02 7.30
N GLU A 76 15.24 7.07 8.11
CA GLU A 76 16.26 7.33 9.12
C GLU A 76 16.32 6.22 10.19
N LEU A 77 15.17 5.69 10.58
CA LEU A 77 15.08 4.66 11.61
C LEU A 77 15.34 3.24 11.07
N ASP A 78 14.72 2.91 9.93
CA ASP A 78 14.61 1.52 9.47
C ASP A 78 15.44 1.25 8.19
N ALA A 79 16.02 2.27 7.51
CA ALA A 79 16.68 2.10 6.21
C ALA A 79 17.99 2.89 6.06
N TRP A 80 18.68 3.17 7.15
CA TRP A 80 19.95 3.92 7.17
C TRP A 80 21.09 3.23 6.38
N ASP A 81 20.96 1.94 6.13
CA ASP A 81 21.91 1.08 5.40
C ASP A 81 21.59 0.96 3.90
N ILE A 82 20.53 1.61 3.42
CA ILE A 82 20.05 1.52 2.05
C ILE A 82 20.01 2.92 1.43
N HIS A 83 20.28 3.01 0.12
CA HIS A 83 20.04 4.25 -0.60
C HIS A 83 18.54 4.48 -0.81
N THR A 84 17.98 5.46 -0.11
CA THR A 84 16.55 5.77 -0.10
C THR A 84 16.25 7.17 -0.63
N GLN A 85 15.08 7.33 -1.25
CA GLN A 85 14.55 8.60 -1.71
C GLN A 85 13.03 8.63 -1.56
N ALA A 86 12.47 9.77 -1.15
CA ALA A 86 11.02 10.04 -1.18
C ALA A 86 10.74 11.08 -2.27
N VAL A 87 9.72 10.83 -3.09
CA VAL A 87 9.34 11.67 -4.21
C VAL A 87 7.81 11.80 -4.26
N THR A 88 7.34 13.02 -4.46
CA THR A 88 5.94 13.30 -4.76
C THR A 88 5.77 13.54 -6.26
N VAL A 89 4.77 12.94 -6.87
CA VAL A 89 4.47 13.12 -8.29
C VAL A 89 3.01 13.51 -8.48
N PRO A 90 2.72 14.46 -9.38
CA PRO A 90 1.34 14.84 -9.67
C PRO A 90 0.60 13.73 -10.41
N LEU A 91 -0.71 13.62 -10.15
CA LEU A 91 -1.60 12.79 -10.93
C LEU A 91 -1.93 13.49 -12.26
N GLU A 92 -1.30 13.03 -13.33
CA GLU A 92 -1.50 13.54 -14.70
C GLU A 92 -2.59 12.73 -15.40
N GLY A 93 -3.83 12.90 -14.98
CA GLY A 93 -4.97 12.19 -15.58
C GLY A 93 -4.97 10.67 -15.29
N GLY A 94 -6.13 10.06 -15.48
CA GLY A 94 -6.29 8.61 -15.27
C GLY A 94 -6.32 8.21 -13.80
N SER A 95 -5.76 7.05 -13.47
CA SER A 95 -5.76 6.50 -12.12
C SER A 95 -4.38 6.55 -11.47
N VAL A 96 -4.37 6.62 -10.13
CA VAL A 96 -3.14 6.57 -9.31
C VAL A 96 -2.27 5.36 -9.68
N GLY A 97 -2.87 4.18 -9.85
CA GLY A 97 -2.13 2.97 -10.23
C GLY A 97 -1.43 3.09 -11.59
N ARG A 98 -2.07 3.73 -12.57
CA ARG A 98 -1.45 3.99 -13.88
C ARG A 98 -0.29 4.97 -13.78
N ARG A 99 -0.42 6.02 -12.95
CA ARG A 99 0.66 6.99 -12.72
C ARG A 99 1.87 6.33 -12.05
N ILE A 100 1.63 5.46 -11.06
CA ILE A 100 2.70 4.68 -10.41
C ILE A 100 3.43 3.79 -11.42
N ALA A 101 2.68 3.04 -12.24
CA ALA A 101 3.28 2.17 -13.25
C ALA A 101 4.15 2.95 -14.25
N ARG A 102 3.66 4.10 -14.74
CA ARG A 102 4.40 4.99 -15.63
C ARG A 102 5.65 5.55 -14.95
N PHE A 103 5.55 6.00 -13.70
CA PHE A 103 6.69 6.53 -12.96
C PHE A 103 7.76 5.46 -12.69
N ALA A 104 7.34 4.21 -12.48
CA ALA A 104 8.29 3.08 -12.39
C ALA A 104 9.09 2.87 -13.68
N ASP A 105 8.46 3.08 -14.83
CA ASP A 105 9.14 3.01 -16.13
C ASP A 105 10.08 4.22 -16.34
N GLU A 106 9.67 5.43 -15.93
CA GLU A 106 10.51 6.65 -15.99
C GLU A 106 11.78 6.52 -15.15
N LEU A 107 11.70 5.83 -14.00
CA LEU A 107 12.83 5.58 -13.10
C LEU A 107 13.63 4.32 -13.43
N ASP A 108 13.19 3.55 -14.40
CA ASP A 108 13.73 2.20 -14.69
C ASP A 108 13.76 1.31 -13.44
N ALA A 109 12.66 1.30 -12.68
CA ALA A 109 12.52 0.47 -11.50
C ALA A 109 12.31 -1.00 -11.91
N ASP A 110 12.98 -1.94 -11.24
CA ASP A 110 12.86 -3.37 -11.50
C ASP A 110 11.62 -3.98 -10.84
N MET A 111 11.17 -3.38 -9.72
CA MET A 111 10.05 -3.86 -8.92
C MET A 111 9.22 -2.71 -8.37
N ILE A 112 7.91 -2.93 -8.30
CA ILE A 112 6.96 -2.02 -7.65
C ILE A 112 6.37 -2.72 -6.42
N VAL A 113 6.36 -2.06 -5.27
CA VAL A 113 5.70 -2.51 -4.04
C VAL A 113 4.47 -1.65 -3.81
N VAL A 114 3.32 -2.30 -3.64
CA VAL A 114 2.04 -1.63 -3.37
C VAL A 114 1.35 -2.31 -2.19
N GLY A 115 0.53 -1.56 -1.46
CA GLY A 115 -0.32 -2.14 -0.43
C GLY A 115 -1.48 -2.94 -1.02
N ALA A 116 -1.95 -3.94 -0.28
CA ALA A 116 -3.12 -4.73 -0.65
C ALA A 116 -4.40 -3.89 -0.83
N GLY A 117 -4.38 -2.64 -0.36
CA GLY A 117 -5.52 -1.73 -0.40
C GLY A 117 -6.62 -2.15 0.58
N HIS A 118 -7.25 -1.18 1.22
CA HIS A 118 -8.46 -1.44 2.01
C HIS A 118 -9.61 -1.58 1.02
N GLY A 119 -10.14 -2.75 0.89
CA GLY A 119 -11.45 -2.95 0.28
C GLY A 119 -12.48 -2.26 1.16
N SER A 120 -12.74 -0.97 0.94
CA SER A 120 -13.94 -0.37 1.47
C SER A 120 -15.12 -1.19 0.95
N LYS A 121 -15.89 -1.82 1.84
CA LYS A 121 -17.07 -2.66 1.51
C LYS A 121 -18.12 -1.92 0.65
N TRP A 122 -17.93 -0.60 0.44
CA TRP A 122 -18.83 0.29 -0.31
C TRP A 122 -18.43 0.50 -1.78
N ARG A 123 -17.26 -0.01 -2.23
CA ARG A 123 -16.74 0.25 -3.59
C ARG A 123 -16.48 -1.04 -4.36
N PHE A 124 -17.49 -1.85 -4.53
CA PHE A 124 -17.41 -3.11 -5.30
C PHE A 124 -17.04 -2.94 -6.78
N TRP A 125 -17.13 -1.73 -7.32
CA TRP A 125 -16.79 -1.41 -8.72
C TRP A 125 -15.47 -0.65 -8.87
N GLU A 126 -14.82 -0.24 -7.77
CA GLU A 126 -13.53 0.44 -7.86
C GLU A 126 -12.43 -0.60 -7.90
N GLU A 127 -11.72 -0.67 -9.03
CA GLU A 127 -10.61 -1.58 -9.21
C GLU A 127 -9.51 -1.30 -8.19
N ARG A 128 -8.94 -2.35 -7.59
CA ARG A 128 -7.85 -2.21 -6.62
C ARG A 128 -6.65 -1.58 -7.31
N MET A 129 -6.00 -0.65 -6.63
CA MET A 129 -4.79 0.00 -7.14
C MET A 129 -3.70 -1.01 -7.53
N SER A 130 -3.53 -2.09 -6.75
CA SER A 130 -2.60 -3.18 -7.05
C SER A 130 -2.88 -3.85 -8.40
N ASP A 131 -4.16 -4.07 -8.72
CA ASP A 131 -4.58 -4.73 -9.96
C ASP A 131 -4.35 -3.78 -11.16
N VAL A 132 -4.63 -2.49 -10.99
CA VAL A 132 -4.33 -1.46 -12.01
C VAL A 132 -2.83 -1.40 -12.28
N VAL A 133 -2.00 -1.34 -11.23
CA VAL A 133 -0.55 -1.33 -11.36
C VAL A 133 -0.08 -2.57 -12.10
N ALA A 134 -0.49 -3.77 -11.64
CA ALA A 134 -0.07 -5.04 -12.25
C ALA A 134 -0.43 -5.13 -13.74
N ARG A 135 -1.59 -4.58 -14.14
CA ARG A 135 -2.04 -4.59 -15.53
C ARG A 135 -1.31 -3.53 -16.40
N CYS A 136 -0.87 -2.43 -15.80
CA CYS A 136 -0.26 -1.31 -16.52
C CYS A 136 1.26 -1.39 -16.61
N THR A 137 1.92 -2.33 -15.95
CA THR A 137 3.38 -2.48 -15.96
C THR A 137 3.82 -3.87 -16.41
N ARG A 138 5.06 -3.97 -16.92
CA ARG A 138 5.77 -5.24 -17.13
C ARG A 138 6.76 -5.56 -16.02
N ARG A 139 6.87 -4.68 -15.02
CA ARG A 139 7.77 -4.83 -13.89
C ARG A 139 7.18 -5.84 -12.88
N ALA A 140 8.03 -6.42 -12.06
CA ALA A 140 7.56 -7.25 -10.95
C ALA A 140 6.73 -6.40 -9.97
N VAL A 141 5.54 -6.89 -9.58
CA VAL A 141 4.68 -6.20 -8.60
C VAL A 141 4.59 -7.06 -7.34
N LEU A 142 4.97 -6.49 -6.20
CA LEU A 142 4.82 -7.09 -4.88
C LEU A 142 3.66 -6.39 -4.17
N VAL A 143 2.64 -7.16 -3.80
CA VAL A 143 1.53 -6.68 -2.98
C VAL A 143 1.83 -6.97 -1.53
N ALA A 144 2.08 -5.93 -0.74
CA ALA A 144 2.37 -6.05 0.68
C ALA A 144 1.07 -6.01 1.49
N ALA A 145 0.96 -6.89 2.50
CA ALA A 145 -0.16 -6.87 3.43
C ALA A 145 -0.11 -5.59 4.27
N THR A 146 -1.25 -4.91 4.40
CA THR A 146 -1.44 -3.79 5.32
C THR A 146 -1.89 -4.29 6.69
N ALA A 147 -1.62 -3.54 7.76
CA ALA A 147 -1.98 -3.96 9.12
C ALA A 147 -3.50 -4.20 9.27
N ASP A 148 -4.33 -3.48 8.53
CA ASP A 148 -5.79 -3.66 8.56
C ASP A 148 -6.25 -4.89 7.78
N ALA A 149 -5.53 -5.34 6.76
CA ALA A 149 -5.86 -6.57 6.03
C ALA A 149 -5.74 -7.82 6.92
N ARG A 150 -4.93 -7.76 7.98
CA ARG A 150 -4.80 -8.83 8.98
C ARG A 150 -5.96 -8.89 9.97
N ARG A 151 -6.78 -7.82 10.09
CA ARG A 151 -7.95 -7.80 10.99
C ARG A 151 -9.19 -8.39 10.35
N ASP A 152 -9.21 -8.50 9.01
CA ASP A 152 -10.34 -9.06 8.25
C ASP A 152 -10.20 -10.57 7.98
N GLU A 153 -9.12 -11.24 8.39
CA GLU A 153 -9.10 -12.71 8.44
C GLU A 153 -10.06 -13.15 9.55
N PRO A 154 -11.14 -13.84 9.21
CA PRO A 154 -12.11 -14.27 10.22
C PRO A 154 -11.43 -15.27 11.14
N ALA A 155 -11.31 -14.92 12.43
CA ALA A 155 -10.92 -15.82 13.52
C ALA A 155 -11.86 -17.03 13.70
N GLY A 156 -12.62 -17.40 12.66
CA GLY A 156 -13.68 -18.41 12.64
C GLY A 156 -13.26 -19.81 12.23
N GLU A 157 -12.11 -20.00 11.57
CA GLU A 157 -11.77 -21.33 11.05
C GLU A 157 -11.12 -22.25 12.11
N GLU A 158 -10.40 -21.68 13.07
CA GLU A 158 -9.84 -22.50 14.14
C GLU A 158 -10.89 -22.96 15.17
N ALA A 159 -11.93 -22.15 15.43
CA ALA A 159 -13.01 -22.52 16.32
C ALA A 159 -13.86 -23.66 15.76
N HIS A 160 -14.05 -23.74 14.45
CA HIS A 160 -14.81 -24.83 13.81
C HIS A 160 -14.03 -26.15 13.79
N ARG A 161 -12.71 -26.13 13.64
CA ARG A 161 -11.88 -27.35 13.71
C ARG A 161 -11.87 -27.96 15.10
N HIS A 162 -11.84 -27.16 16.16
CA HIS A 162 -11.89 -27.66 17.53
C HIS A 162 -13.27 -28.18 17.94
N GLN A 163 -14.34 -27.67 17.34
CA GLN A 163 -15.69 -28.15 17.63
C GLN A 163 -16.01 -29.47 16.92
N GLN A 164 -15.52 -29.67 15.70
CA GLN A 164 -15.63 -30.95 14.97
C GLN A 164 -14.77 -32.06 15.58
N ALA A 165 -13.59 -31.75 16.11
CA ALA A 165 -12.73 -32.71 16.78
C ALA A 165 -13.32 -33.21 18.11
N ARG A 166 -14.17 -32.43 18.78
CA ARG A 166 -14.88 -32.84 20.01
C ARG A 166 -16.13 -33.68 19.74
N ALA A 167 -16.75 -33.56 18.57
CA ALA A 167 -17.95 -34.30 18.19
C ALA A 167 -17.67 -35.74 17.71
N SER A 168 -16.42 -36.07 17.39
CA SER A 168 -16.02 -37.40 16.86
C SER A 168 -15.33 -38.31 17.89
N ALA A 169 -15.35 -37.98 19.18
CA ALA A 169 -14.83 -38.87 20.21
C ALA A 169 -15.87 -39.99 20.53
N PRO A 170 -15.50 -41.27 20.40
CA PRO A 170 -16.44 -42.37 20.68
C PRO A 170 -16.71 -42.46 22.17
N ALA A 171 -17.99 -42.54 22.52
CA ALA A 171 -18.46 -42.83 23.90
C ALA A 171 -17.87 -44.15 24.39
N ARG A 172 -17.00 -44.07 25.42
CA ARG A 172 -16.57 -45.28 26.13
C ARG A 172 -17.78 -45.86 26.87
N ALA A 173 -18.21 -47.04 26.45
CA ALA A 173 -19.15 -47.86 27.16
C ALA A 173 -18.58 -48.18 28.54
N GLN A 174 -19.29 -47.78 29.59
CA GLN A 174 -19.13 -48.35 30.94
C GLN A 174 -19.98 -49.63 30.97
N THR A 175 -19.31 -50.77 31.11
CA THR A 175 -19.94 -52.02 31.49
C THR A 175 -19.43 -52.45 32.83
N LEU A 176 -20.30 -52.58 33.79
CA LEU A 176 -20.39 -53.32 35.07
C LEU A 176 -19.08 -53.94 35.60
#